data_b42fed050779bc7e33a5cf39de06540c
#
_entry.id   b42fed050779bc7e33a5cf39de06540c
#
_cell.length_a   1.000
_cell.length_b   1.000
_cell.length_c   1.000
_cell.angle_alpha   90.00
_cell.angle_beta   90.00
_cell.angle_gamma   90.00
#
_symmetry.space_group_name_H-M   'P 1'
#
loop_
_entity.id
_entity.type
_entity.pdbx_description
1 polymer ?
#
loop_
_entity_poly.entity_id
_entity_poly.type
_entity_poly.pdbx_seq_one_letter_code
_entity_poly.pdbx_strand_id
1 'polypeptide(L)'
;MMKTEELKLTQEWDKTFPKSDKVEHRKVCFVNHFGITLAGDLYSPKGAEGKLPALAVCGPFGACKEQSSGLYAQTMAERGFVTLAFDPSFTGESGGFPRAMHSPDLDVEDFQAAVDFLSCCDKADPERIGIIGICGWGGMALQTACIDTRVKATVTSTMYDMSRVAGNGYFDAADSEEARHQARLALNAQRTLDY
;
A
#
# COMPACT_ATOMS: atom_id res chain seq x y z
N MET A 1 -24.77 -1.06 -6.77
CA MET A 1 -23.86 -0.99 -5.61
C MET A 1 -23.08 -2.29 -5.61
N MET A 2 -21.75 -2.24 -5.73
CA MET A 2 -20.91 -3.44 -5.64
C MET A 2 -21.07 -4.06 -4.25
N LYS A 3 -21.18 -5.40 -4.17
CA LYS A 3 -21.10 -6.10 -2.90
C LYS A 3 -19.64 -6.02 -2.43
N THR A 4 -19.41 -5.32 -1.35
CA THR A 4 -18.09 -5.21 -0.70
C THR A 4 -18.01 -6.19 0.46
N GLU A 5 -16.82 -6.72 0.70
CA GLU A 5 -16.56 -7.54 1.88
C GLU A 5 -16.59 -6.68 3.14
N GLU A 6 -17.29 -7.13 4.18
CA GLU A 6 -17.30 -6.46 5.48
C GLU A 6 -16.14 -6.97 6.33
N LEU A 7 -15.17 -6.09 6.61
CA LEU A 7 -14.03 -6.42 7.44
C LEU A 7 -14.32 -6.12 8.91
N LYS A 8 -13.95 -7.05 9.79
CA LYS A 8 -14.07 -6.90 11.25
C LYS A 8 -12.72 -6.49 11.83
N LEU A 9 -12.48 -5.18 11.92
CA LEU A 9 -11.24 -4.63 12.44
C LEU A 9 -11.32 -4.41 13.95
N THR A 10 -10.30 -4.86 14.70
CA THR A 10 -10.12 -4.45 16.10
C THR A 10 -9.48 -3.06 16.15
N GLN A 11 -9.89 -2.23 17.13
CA GLN A 11 -9.28 -0.92 17.36
C GLN A 11 -8.16 -0.97 18.41
N GLU A 12 -7.82 -2.15 18.92
CA GLU A 12 -6.69 -2.33 19.82
C GLU A 12 -5.36 -2.04 19.11
N TRP A 13 -4.37 -1.61 19.89
CA TRP A 13 -3.04 -1.34 19.35
C TRP A 13 -2.28 -2.64 19.10
N ASP A 14 -2.10 -2.99 17.85
CA ASP A 14 -1.49 -4.25 17.38
C ASP A 14 -0.19 -4.02 16.56
N LYS A 15 0.37 -2.81 16.66
CA LYS A 15 1.56 -2.43 15.88
C LYS A 15 2.85 -2.95 16.51
N THR A 16 3.87 -3.19 15.68
CA THR A 16 5.21 -3.62 16.11
C THR A 16 6.07 -2.49 16.72
N PHE A 17 5.50 -1.30 16.83
CA PHE A 17 6.15 -0.10 17.36
C PHE A 17 5.24 0.56 18.42
N PRO A 18 5.80 1.37 19.34
CA PRO A 18 5.03 2.02 20.39
C PRO A 18 4.08 3.07 19.82
N LYS A 19 2.91 3.18 20.44
CA LYS A 19 1.93 4.22 20.11
C LYS A 19 2.46 5.59 20.54
N SER A 20 2.43 6.55 19.62
CA SER A 20 2.77 7.94 19.92
C SER A 20 1.65 8.63 20.68
N ASP A 21 2.01 9.45 21.67
CA ASP A 21 1.09 10.31 22.41
C ASP A 21 0.72 11.60 21.63
N LYS A 22 1.43 11.91 20.54
CA LYS A 22 1.25 13.09 19.69
C LYS A 22 0.23 12.91 18.58
N VAL A 23 -0.20 11.68 18.32
CA VAL A 23 -1.11 11.38 17.20
C VAL A 23 -2.40 10.73 17.66
N GLU A 24 -3.46 10.97 16.91
CA GLU A 24 -4.67 10.16 16.93
C GLU A 24 -4.52 9.04 15.92
N HIS A 25 -5.09 7.88 16.23
CA HIS A 25 -5.07 6.70 15.37
C HIS A 25 -6.42 6.02 15.39
N ARG A 26 -6.86 5.57 14.21
CA ARG A 26 -8.00 4.65 14.07
C ARG A 26 -7.80 3.75 12.85
N LYS A 27 -8.27 2.50 12.92
CA LYS A 27 -8.40 1.65 11.74
C LYS A 27 -9.60 2.07 10.92
N VAL A 28 -9.45 2.01 9.60
CA VAL A 28 -10.46 2.40 8.62
C VAL A 28 -10.56 1.35 7.52
N CYS A 29 -11.69 1.34 6.82
CA CYS A 29 -11.87 0.56 5.59
C CYS A 29 -12.18 1.51 4.44
N PHE A 30 -11.71 1.16 3.26
CA PHE A 30 -12.06 1.79 1.99
C PHE A 30 -12.07 0.72 0.88
N VAL A 31 -12.58 1.05 -0.29
CA VAL A 31 -12.82 0.05 -1.34
C VAL A 31 -12.14 0.51 -2.62
N ASN A 32 -11.41 -0.39 -3.29
CA ASN A 32 -10.85 -0.14 -4.61
C ASN A 32 -11.91 -0.34 -5.72
N HIS A 33 -11.58 0.04 -6.95
CA HIS A 33 -12.51 -0.07 -8.09
C HIS A 33 -12.83 -1.52 -8.50
N PHE A 34 -12.07 -2.50 -8.02
CA PHE A 34 -12.37 -3.92 -8.20
C PHE A 34 -13.32 -4.49 -7.13
N GLY A 35 -13.76 -3.65 -6.19
CA GLY A 35 -14.69 -4.04 -5.12
C GLY A 35 -14.02 -4.75 -3.95
N ILE A 36 -12.70 -4.74 -3.87
CA ILE A 36 -11.96 -5.29 -2.74
C ILE A 36 -11.92 -4.25 -1.61
N THR A 37 -12.32 -4.66 -0.41
CA THR A 37 -12.24 -3.81 0.78
C THR A 37 -10.84 -3.84 1.35
N LEU A 38 -10.23 -2.67 1.50
CA LEU A 38 -8.90 -2.48 2.04
C LEU A 38 -8.97 -2.02 3.50
N ALA A 39 -8.06 -2.53 4.31
CA ALA A 39 -7.87 -2.13 5.70
C ALA A 39 -6.71 -1.14 5.83
N GLY A 40 -6.92 -0.05 6.55
CA GLY A 40 -5.91 0.96 6.76
C GLY A 40 -5.85 1.47 8.21
N ASP A 41 -4.69 2.00 8.55
CA ASP A 41 -4.44 2.74 9.77
C ASP A 41 -4.33 4.23 9.45
N LEU A 42 -5.31 4.99 9.86
CA LEU A 42 -5.34 6.44 9.71
C LEU A 42 -4.74 7.11 10.94
N TYR A 43 -3.71 7.93 10.71
CA TYR A 43 -3.09 8.75 11.76
C TYR A 43 -3.28 10.22 11.45
N SER A 44 -3.44 11.03 12.49
CA SER A 44 -3.47 12.50 12.38
C SER A 44 -2.84 13.15 13.62
N PRO A 45 -2.21 14.33 13.48
CA PRO A 45 -1.70 15.06 14.64
C PRO A 45 -2.84 15.39 15.63
N LYS A 46 -2.60 15.22 16.92
CA LYS A 46 -3.56 15.65 17.96
C LYS A 46 -3.69 17.17 17.99
N GLY A 47 -4.91 17.63 18.09
CA GLY A 47 -5.21 19.07 18.26
C GLY A 47 -4.91 19.92 17.01
N ALA A 48 -4.58 19.31 15.88
CA ALA A 48 -4.39 20.07 14.65
C ALA A 48 -5.73 20.61 14.11
N GLU A 49 -5.70 21.86 13.71
CA GLU A 49 -6.85 22.56 13.13
C GLU A 49 -6.72 22.65 11.60
N GLY A 50 -7.87 22.69 10.92
CA GLY A 50 -7.94 22.81 9.47
C GLY A 50 -7.52 21.55 8.71
N LYS A 51 -7.36 21.71 7.39
CA LYS A 51 -6.95 20.63 6.50
C LYS A 51 -5.43 20.56 6.37
N LEU A 52 -4.88 19.35 6.54
CA LEU A 52 -3.45 19.08 6.52
C LEU A 52 -3.04 18.36 5.22
N PRO A 53 -1.78 18.49 4.79
CA PRO A 53 -1.26 17.64 3.73
C PRO A 53 -1.38 16.16 4.13
N ALA A 54 -1.60 15.28 3.15
CA ALA A 54 -1.86 13.88 3.42
C ALA A 54 -0.89 12.95 2.69
N LEU A 55 -0.65 11.76 3.26
CA LEU A 55 0.24 10.74 2.72
C LEU A 55 -0.41 9.35 2.78
N ALA A 56 -0.43 8.63 1.66
CA ALA A 56 -0.68 7.20 1.64
C ALA A 56 0.66 6.45 1.69
N VAL A 57 0.75 5.40 2.52
CA VAL A 57 2.00 4.66 2.78
C VAL A 57 1.76 3.17 2.65
N CYS A 58 2.56 2.47 1.85
CA CYS A 58 2.48 1.02 1.71
C CYS A 58 3.84 0.36 1.51
N GLY A 59 3.92 -0.95 1.82
CA GLY A 59 5.09 -1.80 1.68
C GLY A 59 5.84 -2.07 2.98
N PRO A 60 6.85 -2.96 2.97
CA PRO A 60 7.35 -3.79 1.86
C PRO A 60 6.38 -4.88 1.39
N PHE A 61 6.70 -5.60 0.29
CA PHE A 61 5.98 -6.80 -0.08
C PHE A 61 6.03 -7.84 1.03
N GLY A 62 4.85 -8.45 1.33
CA GLY A 62 4.71 -9.43 2.40
C GLY A 62 4.69 -8.86 3.83
N ALA A 63 4.82 -7.54 4.00
CA ALA A 63 4.61 -6.86 5.29
C ALA A 63 3.18 -6.33 5.40
N CYS A 64 2.73 -6.13 6.64
CA CYS A 64 1.44 -5.56 6.96
C CYS A 64 1.58 -4.11 7.47
N LYS A 65 0.49 -3.36 7.44
CA LYS A 65 0.41 -1.96 7.89
C LYS A 65 0.82 -1.76 9.36
N GLU A 66 0.79 -2.80 10.17
CA GLU A 66 1.23 -2.81 11.58
C GLU A 66 2.75 -2.71 11.74
N GLN A 67 3.51 -2.80 10.65
CA GLN A 67 4.97 -2.83 10.63
C GLN A 67 5.56 -1.50 10.10
N SER A 68 6.48 -1.56 9.14
CA SER A 68 7.24 -0.39 8.68
C SER A 68 6.36 0.70 8.07
N SER A 69 5.35 0.36 7.26
CA SER A 69 4.45 1.38 6.68
C SER A 69 3.68 2.15 7.75
N GLY A 70 3.20 1.48 8.80
CA GLY A 70 2.57 2.13 9.95
C GLY A 70 3.54 3.01 10.73
N LEU A 71 4.79 2.56 10.94
CA LEU A 71 5.82 3.39 11.59
C LEU A 71 6.13 4.67 10.79
N TYR A 72 6.27 4.55 9.46
CA TYR A 72 6.44 5.72 8.59
C TYR A 72 5.22 6.64 8.71
N ALA A 73 4.01 6.09 8.65
CA ALA A 73 2.78 6.87 8.74
C ALA A 73 2.67 7.60 10.10
N GLN A 74 2.89 6.91 11.22
CA GLN A 74 2.88 7.55 12.54
C GLN A 74 3.92 8.67 12.63
N THR A 75 5.15 8.41 12.17
CA THR A 75 6.24 9.38 12.22
C THR A 75 5.95 10.63 11.37
N MET A 76 5.30 10.47 10.22
CA MET A 76 4.90 11.60 9.38
C MET A 76 3.69 12.35 9.97
N ALA A 77 2.78 11.64 10.65
CA ALA A 77 1.70 12.30 11.38
C ALA A 77 2.23 13.18 12.51
N GLU A 78 3.27 12.77 13.23
CA GLU A 78 3.95 13.63 14.23
C GLU A 78 4.55 14.92 13.62
N ARG A 79 4.78 14.93 12.32
CA ARG A 79 5.32 16.06 11.55
C ARG A 79 4.26 16.93 10.87
N GLY A 80 2.97 16.68 11.15
CA GLY A 80 1.89 17.52 10.69
C GLY A 80 1.15 17.02 9.45
N PHE A 81 1.26 15.75 9.09
CA PHE A 81 0.51 15.14 7.99
C PHE A 81 -0.69 14.33 8.51
N VAL A 82 -1.75 14.24 7.73
CA VAL A 82 -2.71 13.14 7.82
C VAL A 82 -2.14 11.96 7.05
N THR A 83 -2.03 10.78 7.65
CA THR A 83 -1.38 9.65 7.00
C THR A 83 -2.22 8.39 7.05
N LEU A 84 -2.20 7.62 5.98
CA LEU A 84 -2.88 6.35 5.84
C LEU A 84 -1.85 5.26 5.48
N ALA A 85 -1.53 4.37 6.44
CA ALA A 85 -0.86 3.12 6.12
C ALA A 85 -1.93 2.07 5.81
N PHE A 86 -1.77 1.28 4.77
CA PHE A 86 -2.78 0.29 4.40
C PHE A 86 -2.18 -1.06 4.03
N ASP A 87 -2.97 -2.12 4.24
CA ASP A 87 -2.69 -3.42 3.66
C ASP A 87 -3.23 -3.43 2.22
N PRO A 88 -2.44 -3.89 1.25
CA PRO A 88 -2.94 -4.04 -0.11
C PRO A 88 -3.96 -5.17 -0.22
N SER A 89 -4.64 -5.24 -1.35
CA SER A 89 -5.51 -6.36 -1.71
C SER A 89 -4.84 -7.71 -1.43
N PHE A 90 -5.57 -8.67 -0.92
CA PHE A 90 -5.13 -10.03 -0.62
C PHE A 90 -4.14 -10.17 0.54
N THR A 91 -3.79 -9.09 1.24
CA THR A 91 -2.74 -9.06 2.28
C THR A 91 -3.30 -8.55 3.61
N GLY A 92 -2.73 -8.97 4.73
CA GLY A 92 -3.05 -8.49 6.07
C GLY A 92 -4.54 -8.61 6.40
N GLU A 93 -5.13 -7.52 6.88
CA GLU A 93 -6.57 -7.42 7.19
C GLU A 93 -7.42 -7.03 5.97
N SER A 94 -6.81 -6.66 4.83
CA SER A 94 -7.56 -6.37 3.59
C SER A 94 -8.19 -7.63 3.00
N GLY A 95 -9.27 -7.42 2.27
CA GLY A 95 -10.05 -8.50 1.63
C GLY A 95 -9.40 -9.08 0.36
N GLY A 96 -10.19 -9.92 -0.30
CA GLY A 96 -9.83 -10.55 -1.57
C GLY A 96 -9.22 -11.95 -1.43
N PHE A 97 -9.38 -12.74 -2.49
CA PHE A 97 -8.85 -14.10 -2.65
C PHE A 97 -8.25 -14.27 -4.05
N PRO A 98 -7.18 -15.13 -4.18
CA PRO A 98 -6.46 -15.86 -3.12
C PRO A 98 -5.69 -14.92 -2.19
N ARG A 99 -5.19 -15.42 -1.05
CA ARG A 99 -4.42 -14.61 -0.10
C ARG A 99 -2.93 -14.59 -0.46
N ALA A 100 -2.22 -13.55 0.04
CA ALA A 100 -0.78 -13.36 -0.14
C ALA A 100 -0.37 -13.31 -1.63
N MET A 101 -1.19 -12.66 -2.44
CA MET A 101 -0.92 -12.43 -3.86
C MET A 101 -0.63 -10.94 -4.10
N HIS A 102 0.21 -10.67 -5.09
CA HIS A 102 0.45 -9.33 -5.62
C HIS A 102 0.21 -9.29 -7.12
N SER A 103 -0.44 -8.24 -7.58
CA SER A 103 -0.62 -7.93 -8.99
C SER A 103 -0.29 -6.45 -9.19
N PRO A 104 0.68 -6.10 -10.05
CA PRO A 104 1.06 -4.69 -10.26
C PRO A 104 -0.12 -3.78 -10.57
N ASP A 105 -1.09 -4.24 -11.35
CA ASP A 105 -2.27 -3.47 -11.71
C ASP A 105 -3.17 -3.20 -10.50
N LEU A 106 -3.37 -4.21 -9.65
CA LEU A 106 -4.16 -4.09 -8.42
C LEU A 106 -3.42 -3.29 -7.35
N ASP A 107 -2.12 -3.47 -7.22
CA ASP A 107 -1.29 -2.75 -6.27
C ASP A 107 -1.27 -1.23 -6.56
N VAL A 108 -1.23 -0.85 -7.85
CA VAL A 108 -1.35 0.54 -8.29
C VAL A 108 -2.74 1.09 -8.01
N GLU A 109 -3.79 0.31 -8.30
CA GLU A 109 -5.18 0.66 -7.98
C GLU A 109 -5.39 0.84 -6.47
N ASP A 110 -4.77 0.01 -5.63
CA ASP A 110 -4.87 0.12 -4.18
C ASP A 110 -4.27 1.45 -3.66
N PHE A 111 -3.17 1.94 -4.27
CA PHE A 111 -2.69 3.29 -3.99
C PHE A 111 -3.67 4.37 -4.45
N GLN A 112 -4.29 4.24 -5.63
CA GLN A 112 -5.30 5.19 -6.09
C GLN A 112 -6.52 5.20 -5.16
N ALA A 113 -6.99 4.03 -4.71
CA ALA A 113 -8.06 3.92 -3.73
C ALA A 113 -7.71 4.59 -2.38
N ALA A 114 -6.44 4.49 -1.95
CA ALA A 114 -5.96 5.22 -0.78
C ALA A 114 -5.96 6.74 -0.99
N VAL A 115 -5.62 7.21 -2.20
CA VAL A 115 -5.74 8.63 -2.59
C VAL A 115 -7.20 9.06 -2.64
N ASP A 116 -8.12 8.24 -3.15
CA ASP A 116 -9.57 8.49 -3.13
C ASP A 116 -10.07 8.70 -1.69
N PHE A 117 -9.69 7.78 -0.79
CA PHE A 117 -10.05 7.87 0.62
C PHE A 117 -9.54 9.15 1.27
N LEU A 118 -8.26 9.50 1.05
CA LEU A 118 -7.65 10.72 1.60
C LEU A 118 -8.29 11.98 1.01
N SER A 119 -8.65 11.97 -0.28
CA SER A 119 -9.32 13.10 -0.94
C SER A 119 -10.70 13.41 -0.33
N CYS A 120 -11.35 12.39 0.22
CA CYS A 120 -12.65 12.49 0.91
C CYS A 120 -12.53 12.63 2.44
N CYS A 121 -11.31 12.60 2.99
CA CYS A 121 -11.09 12.70 4.44
C CYS A 121 -11.20 14.14 4.91
N ASP A 122 -12.02 14.41 5.93
CA ASP A 122 -12.31 15.76 6.43
C ASP A 122 -11.05 16.54 6.88
N LYS A 123 -10.07 15.82 7.48
CA LYS A 123 -8.81 16.40 7.97
C LYS A 123 -7.73 16.54 6.87
N ALA A 124 -7.89 15.92 5.72
CA ALA A 124 -6.91 15.96 4.64
C ALA A 124 -7.21 17.07 3.62
N ASP A 125 -6.14 17.67 3.09
CA ASP A 125 -6.25 18.62 1.98
C ASP A 125 -6.08 17.85 0.66
N PRO A 126 -7.13 17.74 -0.16
CA PRO A 126 -7.08 16.97 -1.41
C PRO A 126 -6.09 17.54 -2.43
N GLU A 127 -5.70 18.83 -2.29
CA GLU A 127 -4.71 19.45 -3.18
C GLU A 127 -3.26 19.19 -2.72
N ARG A 128 -3.05 18.53 -1.60
CA ARG A 128 -1.71 18.26 -1.01
C ARG A 128 -1.56 16.80 -0.59
N ILE A 129 -1.81 15.86 -1.52
CA ILE A 129 -1.66 14.42 -1.28
C ILE A 129 -0.33 13.94 -1.87
N GLY A 130 0.42 13.19 -1.09
CA GLY A 130 1.61 12.47 -1.51
C GLY A 130 1.52 10.98 -1.20
N ILE A 131 2.46 10.21 -1.72
CA ILE A 131 2.55 8.78 -1.46
C ILE A 131 3.97 8.37 -1.07
N ILE A 132 4.07 7.33 -0.23
CA ILE A 132 5.34 6.71 0.17
C ILE A 132 5.26 5.22 -0.14
N GLY A 133 6.13 4.74 -1.01
CA GLY A 133 6.30 3.32 -1.31
C GLY A 133 7.60 2.77 -0.76
N ILE A 134 7.55 1.65 -0.03
CA ILE A 134 8.70 1.04 0.62
C ILE A 134 9.02 -0.28 -0.07
N CYS A 135 10.30 -0.52 -0.38
CA CYS A 135 10.78 -1.73 -1.02
C CYS A 135 10.13 -1.93 -2.42
N GLY A 136 9.53 -3.07 -2.71
CA GLY A 136 8.79 -3.30 -3.97
C GLY A 136 7.65 -2.32 -4.23
N TRP A 137 7.03 -1.80 -3.18
CA TRP A 137 5.98 -0.78 -3.28
C TRP A 137 6.49 0.60 -3.74
N GLY A 138 7.81 0.82 -3.74
CA GLY A 138 8.39 2.02 -4.34
C GLY A 138 8.12 2.11 -5.84
N GLY A 139 8.20 0.99 -6.56
CA GLY A 139 7.83 0.92 -7.98
C GLY A 139 6.35 1.20 -8.22
N MET A 140 5.46 0.63 -7.38
CA MET A 140 4.01 0.87 -7.46
C MET A 140 3.67 2.35 -7.16
N ALA A 141 4.35 2.97 -6.20
CA ALA A 141 4.19 4.40 -5.91
C ALA A 141 4.57 5.27 -7.12
N LEU A 142 5.70 4.99 -7.79
CA LEU A 142 6.09 5.71 -9.01
C LEU A 142 5.07 5.51 -10.13
N GLN A 143 4.61 4.29 -10.36
CA GLN A 143 3.59 3.99 -11.38
C GLN A 143 2.29 4.74 -11.09
N THR A 144 1.83 4.76 -9.83
CA THR A 144 0.65 5.53 -9.42
C THR A 144 0.84 7.02 -9.70
N ALA A 145 2.00 7.59 -9.35
CA ALA A 145 2.30 9.00 -9.60
C ALA A 145 2.31 9.37 -11.09
N CYS A 146 2.63 8.41 -11.97
CA CYS A 146 2.58 8.64 -13.42
C CYS A 146 1.17 8.77 -13.97
N ILE A 147 0.16 8.20 -13.31
CA ILE A 147 -1.21 8.13 -13.83
C ILE A 147 -2.22 8.91 -12.99
N ASP A 148 -1.93 9.21 -11.72
CA ASP A 148 -2.82 9.95 -10.82
C ASP A 148 -2.30 11.37 -10.56
N THR A 149 -2.92 12.35 -11.19
CA THR A 149 -2.54 13.76 -11.10
C THR A 149 -2.79 14.40 -9.74
N ARG A 150 -3.54 13.74 -8.85
CA ARG A 150 -3.77 14.17 -7.46
C ARG A 150 -2.54 13.94 -6.58
N VAL A 151 -1.66 13.03 -6.96
CA VAL A 151 -0.39 12.78 -6.27
C VAL A 151 0.59 13.91 -6.58
N LYS A 152 0.92 14.72 -5.56
CA LYS A 152 1.81 15.90 -5.69
C LYS A 152 3.25 15.62 -5.32
N ALA A 153 3.51 14.56 -4.55
CA ALA A 153 4.85 14.16 -4.14
C ALA A 153 4.91 12.64 -3.96
N THR A 154 6.03 12.06 -4.35
CA THR A 154 6.28 10.62 -4.21
C THR A 154 7.63 10.39 -3.57
N VAL A 155 7.65 9.55 -2.55
CA VAL A 155 8.88 9.10 -1.89
C VAL A 155 8.99 7.59 -2.05
N THR A 156 10.15 7.12 -2.46
CA THR A 156 10.50 5.70 -2.51
C THR A 156 11.62 5.42 -1.52
N SER A 157 11.43 4.42 -0.68
CA SER A 157 12.43 3.98 0.30
C SER A 157 12.89 2.57 -0.05
N THR A 158 14.20 2.37 -0.21
CA THR A 158 14.79 1.05 -0.53
C THR A 158 14.12 0.34 -1.72
N MET A 159 13.81 1.10 -2.77
CA MET A 159 13.02 0.64 -3.91
C MET A 159 13.72 -0.46 -4.71
N TYR A 160 12.94 -1.45 -5.13
CA TYR A 160 13.32 -2.43 -6.15
C TYR A 160 12.54 -2.21 -7.44
N ASP A 161 13.18 -2.45 -8.57
CA ASP A 161 12.49 -2.75 -9.81
C ASP A 161 12.04 -4.23 -9.77
N MET A 162 10.81 -4.46 -9.34
CA MET A 162 10.27 -5.81 -9.16
C MET A 162 10.13 -6.56 -10.48
N SER A 163 9.92 -5.87 -11.60
CA SER A 163 9.85 -6.48 -12.93
C SER A 163 11.22 -7.00 -13.37
N ARG A 164 12.27 -6.24 -13.13
CA ARG A 164 13.66 -6.65 -13.40
C ARG A 164 14.08 -7.82 -12.51
N VAL A 165 13.76 -7.75 -11.21
CA VAL A 165 14.05 -8.84 -10.27
C VAL A 165 13.32 -10.13 -10.69
N ALA A 166 12.05 -10.05 -11.06
CA ALA A 166 11.29 -11.20 -11.54
C ALA A 166 11.82 -11.78 -12.85
N GLY A 167 12.31 -10.93 -13.76
CA GLY A 167 12.84 -11.35 -15.07
C GLY A 167 14.28 -11.83 -15.04
N ASN A 168 15.13 -11.19 -14.24
CA ASN A 168 16.59 -11.36 -14.31
C ASN A 168 17.21 -11.89 -13.01
N GLY A 169 16.41 -12.03 -11.93
CA GLY A 169 16.91 -12.32 -10.59
C GLY A 169 17.56 -11.12 -9.91
N TYR A 170 17.95 -11.28 -8.66
CA TYR A 170 18.68 -10.26 -7.93
C TYR A 170 20.04 -9.98 -8.58
N PHE A 171 20.35 -8.69 -8.79
CA PHE A 171 21.59 -8.23 -9.43
C PHE A 171 21.79 -8.80 -10.84
N ASP A 172 20.71 -9.14 -11.54
CA ASP A 172 20.70 -9.77 -12.86
C ASP A 172 21.44 -11.13 -12.90
N ALA A 173 21.51 -11.83 -11.79
CA ALA A 173 22.26 -13.09 -11.67
C ALA A 173 21.68 -14.23 -12.52
N ALA A 174 20.42 -14.12 -12.96
CA ALA A 174 19.73 -15.08 -13.83
C ALA A 174 19.31 -14.45 -15.18
N ASP A 175 20.00 -13.38 -15.62
CA ASP A 175 19.68 -12.71 -16.89
C ASP A 175 20.10 -13.54 -18.09
N SER A 176 19.22 -14.46 -18.49
CA SER A 176 19.32 -15.18 -19.75
C SER A 176 17.94 -15.49 -20.31
N GLU A 177 17.84 -15.60 -21.63
CA GLU A 177 16.58 -15.98 -22.30
C GLU A 177 16.12 -17.37 -21.88
N GLU A 178 17.06 -18.30 -21.77
CA GLU A 178 16.79 -19.67 -21.32
C GLU A 178 16.24 -19.71 -19.88
N ALA A 179 16.85 -18.97 -18.94
CA ALA A 179 16.37 -18.91 -17.56
C ALA A 179 14.93 -18.34 -17.49
N ARG A 180 14.65 -17.26 -18.23
CA ARG A 180 13.30 -16.70 -18.33
C ARG A 180 12.30 -17.66 -18.96
N HIS A 181 12.72 -18.42 -19.98
CA HIS A 181 11.87 -19.42 -20.61
C HIS A 181 11.52 -20.55 -19.64
N GLN A 182 12.49 -21.10 -18.94
CA GLN A 182 12.29 -22.14 -17.94
C GLN A 182 11.40 -21.67 -16.79
N ALA A 183 11.59 -20.44 -16.31
CA ALA A 183 10.72 -19.86 -15.28
C ALA A 183 9.26 -19.79 -15.76
N ARG A 184 9.01 -19.35 -17.00
CA ARG A 184 7.64 -19.30 -17.55
C ARG A 184 7.03 -20.70 -17.70
N LEU A 185 7.81 -21.70 -18.11
CA LEU A 185 7.33 -23.09 -18.16
C LEU A 185 6.90 -23.59 -16.78
N ALA A 186 7.74 -23.36 -15.75
CA ALA A 186 7.43 -23.76 -14.38
C ALA A 186 6.17 -23.05 -13.85
N LEU A 187 6.03 -21.72 -14.06
CA LEU A 187 4.86 -20.97 -13.65
C LEU A 187 3.57 -21.44 -14.35
N ASN A 188 3.64 -21.77 -15.63
CA ASN A 188 2.49 -22.31 -16.38
C ASN A 188 2.10 -23.71 -15.91
N ALA A 189 3.07 -24.54 -15.58
CA ALA A 189 2.81 -25.86 -14.98
C ALA A 189 2.13 -25.71 -13.60
N GLN A 190 2.66 -24.82 -12.76
CA GLN A 190 2.04 -24.52 -11.46
C GLN A 190 0.60 -24.01 -11.62
N ARG A 191 0.35 -23.07 -12.55
CA ARG A 191 -1.00 -22.58 -12.83
C ARG A 191 -1.99 -23.68 -13.18
N THR A 192 -1.54 -24.72 -13.89
CA THR A 192 -2.38 -25.89 -14.21
C THR A 192 -2.69 -26.72 -12.96
N LEU A 193 -1.73 -26.84 -12.04
CA LEU A 193 -1.93 -27.55 -10.77
C LEU A 193 -2.85 -26.81 -9.81
N ASP A 194 -2.87 -25.47 -9.87
CA ASP A 194 -3.69 -24.63 -9.02
C ASP A 194 -5.18 -24.62 -9.44
N TYR A 195 -5.49 -25.05 -10.68
CA TYR A 195 -6.86 -25.16 -11.21
C TYR A 195 -7.56 -26.41 -10.71
#